data_e75653c3b13d5cdf7e2a78d5c72a1596
#
_entry.id   e75653c3b13d5cdf7e2a78d5c72a1596
#
_cell.length_a   1.000
_cell.length_b   1.000
_cell.length_c   1.000
_cell.angle_alpha   90.00
_cell.angle_beta   90.00
_cell.angle_gamma   90.00
#
_symmetry.space_group_name_H-M   'P 1'
#
loop_
_entity.id
_entity.type
_entity.pdbx_description
1 polymer ?
#
loop_
_entity_poly.entity_id
_entity_poly.type
_entity_poly.pdbx_seq_one_letter_code
_entity_poly.pdbx_strand_id
1 'polypeptide(L)'
;MTYMKILLLLMFCTVLPMQAQQMKKLTDLKDFEARLLQEAKNIESIESNFTQIKYLDVFDEKITSKGTFYYKKSNKICMDYAQPMNYLIVINNNQLKIVSDGKKSIMDLHSNKMMNQMQDMLTACMVGDLSNMSPGYALEYFEDAHYYLIQIKPVSKAIQAYINQIQIYLDKKDMSVHKLRLSETATNYTEYEFSDKKFNSL
;
A
#
# COMPACT_ATOMS: atom_id res chain seq x y z
N MET A 1 50.71 -39.76 -6.12
CA MET A 1 49.28 -40.03 -5.85
C MET A 1 48.76 -39.37 -4.56
N THR A 2 49.38 -38.33 -4.00
CA THR A 2 49.01 -37.78 -2.68
C THR A 2 48.35 -36.40 -2.79
N TYR A 3 48.41 -35.74 -3.94
CA TYR A 3 47.85 -34.37 -4.13
C TYR A 3 46.41 -34.34 -4.64
N MET A 4 45.86 -35.49 -5.06
CA MET A 4 44.50 -35.56 -5.61
C MET A 4 43.39 -35.76 -4.54
N LYS A 5 43.79 -36.02 -3.28
CA LYS A 5 42.89 -36.22 -2.15
C LYS A 5 42.57 -34.91 -1.33
N ILE A 6 43.35 -33.85 -1.57
CA ILE A 6 43.18 -32.57 -0.85
C ILE A 6 42.21 -31.63 -1.55
N LEU A 7 41.94 -31.82 -2.84
CA LEU A 7 41.07 -30.95 -3.64
C LEU A 7 39.54 -31.24 -3.46
N LEU A 8 39.20 -32.32 -2.76
CA LEU A 8 37.76 -32.71 -2.58
C LEU A 8 37.13 -32.21 -1.26
N LEU A 9 37.87 -31.45 -0.46
CA LEU A 9 37.38 -31.05 0.90
C LEU A 9 37.00 -29.59 1.00
N LEU A 10 36.96 -28.83 -0.10
CA LEU A 10 36.71 -27.37 -0.08
C LEU A 10 35.43 -26.93 -0.79
N MET A 11 34.54 -27.86 -1.13
CA MET A 11 33.26 -27.51 -1.74
C MET A 11 32.04 -27.85 -0.85
N PHE A 12 32.22 -27.58 0.47
CA PHE A 12 31.07 -27.47 1.37
C PHE A 12 30.52 -26.05 1.25
N CYS A 13 29.87 -25.78 0.10
CA CYS A 13 29.09 -24.57 -0.11
C CYS A 13 27.96 -24.59 0.92
N THR A 14 28.08 -23.81 1.99
CA THR A 14 27.04 -23.60 2.97
C THR A 14 25.87 -22.95 2.26
N VAL A 15 24.91 -23.75 1.80
CA VAL A 15 23.60 -23.29 1.41
C VAL A 15 22.96 -22.80 2.71
N LEU A 16 23.14 -21.52 3.02
CA LEU A 16 22.35 -20.86 4.06
C LEU A 16 20.90 -20.96 3.59
N PRO A 17 20.02 -21.58 4.39
CA PRO A 17 18.60 -21.56 4.04
C PRO A 17 18.17 -20.10 4.04
N MET A 18 17.83 -19.57 2.87
CA MET A 18 17.12 -18.32 2.74
C MET A 18 15.74 -18.56 3.36
N GLN A 19 15.65 -18.37 4.69
CA GLN A 19 14.37 -18.41 5.38
C GLN A 19 13.55 -17.23 4.83
N ALA A 20 12.65 -17.53 3.91
CA ALA A 20 11.57 -16.62 3.59
C ALA A 20 10.89 -16.28 4.93
N GLN A 21 11.02 -15.04 5.37
CA GLN A 21 10.45 -14.60 6.64
C GLN A 21 8.94 -14.72 6.56
N GLN A 22 8.41 -15.74 7.20
CA GLN A 22 6.97 -16.01 7.19
C GLN A 22 6.28 -15.00 8.12
N MET A 23 5.30 -14.28 7.59
CA MET A 23 4.44 -13.40 8.37
C MET A 23 3.76 -14.20 9.48
N LYS A 24 3.88 -13.75 10.73
CA LYS A 24 3.22 -14.34 11.91
C LYS A 24 1.99 -13.51 12.25
N LYS A 25 0.97 -14.15 12.79
CA LYS A 25 -0.17 -13.41 13.34
C LYS A 25 0.30 -12.53 14.48
N LEU A 26 -0.10 -11.26 14.46
CA LEU A 26 0.26 -10.30 15.50
C LEU A 26 -0.40 -10.70 16.84
N THR A 27 0.37 -10.77 17.91
CA THR A 27 -0.12 -11.19 19.23
C THR A 27 -0.46 -10.01 20.12
N ASP A 28 0.28 -8.92 20.04
CA ASP A 28 0.03 -7.67 20.78
C ASP A 28 -0.61 -6.61 19.88
N LEU A 29 -1.92 -6.78 19.67
CA LEU A 29 -2.70 -5.85 18.86
C LEU A 29 -2.85 -4.48 19.55
N LYS A 30 -2.95 -4.47 20.89
CA LYS A 30 -3.22 -3.25 21.64
C LYS A 30 -2.06 -2.25 21.58
N ASP A 31 -0.84 -2.73 21.72
CA ASP A 31 0.37 -1.91 21.60
C ASP A 31 0.54 -1.40 20.16
N PHE A 32 0.32 -2.28 19.17
CA PHE A 32 0.35 -1.92 17.75
C PHE A 32 -0.64 -0.82 17.43
N GLU A 33 -1.92 -0.94 17.82
CA GLU A 33 -2.96 0.05 17.53
C GLU A 33 -2.65 1.39 18.23
N ALA A 34 -2.17 1.36 19.46
CA ALA A 34 -1.79 2.57 20.19
C ALA A 34 -0.66 3.32 19.48
N ARG A 35 0.36 2.59 19.02
CA ARG A 35 1.49 3.15 18.29
C ARG A 35 1.05 3.69 16.93
N LEU A 36 0.26 2.94 16.16
CA LEU A 36 -0.25 3.37 14.86
C LEU A 36 -1.05 4.67 14.98
N LEU A 37 -1.94 4.76 15.96
CA LEU A 37 -2.74 5.96 16.21
C LEU A 37 -1.86 7.16 16.62
N GLN A 38 -0.82 6.93 17.43
CA GLN A 38 0.10 7.99 17.84
C GLN A 38 0.86 8.55 16.64
N GLU A 39 1.44 7.70 15.79
CA GLU A 39 2.19 8.14 14.62
C GLU A 39 1.27 8.84 13.59
N ALA A 40 0.09 8.28 13.32
CA ALA A 40 -0.87 8.91 12.41
C ALA A 40 -1.30 10.32 12.83
N LYS A 41 -1.41 10.59 14.15
CA LYS A 41 -1.72 11.93 14.67
C LYS A 41 -0.65 12.97 14.37
N ASN A 42 0.60 12.57 14.30
CA ASN A 42 1.74 13.44 14.07
C ASN A 42 1.96 13.79 12.59
N ILE A 43 1.22 13.12 11.69
CA ILE A 43 1.37 13.34 10.25
C ILE A 43 0.44 14.46 9.81
N GLU A 44 1.04 15.60 9.40
CA GLU A 44 0.33 16.73 8.77
C GLU A 44 0.45 16.65 7.24
N SER A 45 1.57 16.14 6.72
CA SER A 45 1.79 15.95 5.30
C SER A 45 2.77 14.82 5.01
N ILE A 46 2.64 14.22 3.82
CA ILE A 46 3.56 13.21 3.29
C ILE A 46 3.90 13.59 1.84
N GLU A 47 5.17 13.54 1.51
CA GLU A 47 5.67 13.50 0.13
C GLU A 47 6.46 12.21 -0.03
N SER A 48 6.21 11.45 -1.11
CA SER A 48 6.98 10.24 -1.41
C SER A 48 6.97 9.91 -2.90
N ASN A 49 7.98 9.24 -3.37
CA ASN A 49 7.92 8.58 -4.67
C ASN A 49 7.06 7.32 -4.57
N PHE A 50 6.41 6.95 -5.66
CA PHE A 50 5.72 5.67 -5.75
C PHE A 50 6.04 4.94 -7.06
N THR A 51 6.03 3.61 -6.96
CA THR A 51 5.93 2.71 -8.10
C THR A 51 4.61 1.97 -7.99
N GLN A 52 3.79 2.03 -9.03
CA GLN A 52 2.55 1.26 -9.15
C GLN A 52 2.76 0.11 -10.12
N ILE A 53 2.29 -1.08 -9.73
CA ILE A 53 2.20 -2.24 -10.60
C ILE A 53 0.72 -2.63 -10.68
N LYS A 54 0.16 -2.60 -11.89
CA LYS A 54 -1.17 -3.15 -12.15
C LYS A 54 -1.01 -4.46 -12.91
N TYR A 55 -1.51 -5.55 -12.33
CA TYR A 55 -1.52 -6.86 -12.95
C TYR A 55 -2.92 -7.22 -13.44
N LEU A 56 -3.01 -7.60 -14.70
CA LEU A 56 -4.23 -8.00 -15.39
C LEU A 56 -4.06 -9.45 -15.87
N ASP A 57 -4.65 -10.39 -15.14
CA ASP A 57 -4.53 -11.83 -15.37
C ASP A 57 -4.99 -12.25 -16.78
N VAL A 58 -6.09 -11.67 -17.26
CA VAL A 58 -6.65 -11.98 -18.59
C VAL A 58 -5.64 -11.75 -19.73
N PHE A 59 -4.71 -10.80 -19.55
CA PHE A 59 -3.68 -10.47 -20.54
C PHE A 59 -2.29 -10.97 -20.14
N ASP A 60 -2.14 -11.56 -18.96
CA ASP A 60 -0.83 -11.83 -18.31
C ASP A 60 0.12 -10.62 -18.36
N GLU A 61 -0.46 -9.43 -18.17
CA GLU A 61 0.26 -8.17 -18.36
C GLU A 61 0.48 -7.45 -17.02
N LYS A 62 1.69 -6.90 -16.87
CA LYS A 62 2.08 -6.01 -15.78
C LYS A 62 2.33 -4.61 -16.33
N ILE A 63 1.48 -3.68 -15.96
CA ILE A 63 1.66 -2.26 -16.27
C ILE A 63 2.35 -1.61 -15.08
N THR A 64 3.53 -1.03 -15.32
CA THR A 64 4.29 -0.30 -14.29
C THR A 64 4.18 1.19 -14.53
N SER A 65 3.79 1.93 -13.49
CA SER A 65 3.74 3.39 -13.49
C SER A 65 4.58 3.94 -12.33
N LYS A 66 5.12 5.15 -12.50
CA LYS A 66 5.91 5.83 -11.47
C LYS A 66 5.46 7.28 -11.34
N GLY A 67 5.59 7.82 -10.13
CA GLY A 67 5.22 9.19 -9.87
C GLY A 67 5.53 9.63 -8.45
N THR A 68 4.97 10.76 -8.08
CA THR A 68 5.09 11.33 -6.73
C THR A 68 3.72 11.40 -6.06
N PHE A 69 3.67 10.96 -4.82
CA PHE A 69 2.50 11.00 -3.96
C PHE A 69 2.64 12.16 -2.98
N TYR A 70 1.57 12.93 -2.84
CA TYR A 70 1.44 13.99 -1.86
C TYR A 70 0.17 13.81 -1.05
N TYR A 71 0.30 13.89 0.24
CA TYR A 71 -0.81 13.96 1.19
C TYR A 71 -0.68 15.19 2.06
N LYS A 72 -1.79 15.85 2.31
CA LYS A 72 -1.91 16.88 3.33
C LYS A 72 -3.18 16.66 4.14
N LYS A 73 -3.07 16.79 5.45
CA LYS A 73 -4.19 16.60 6.38
C LYS A 73 -5.45 17.33 5.91
N SER A 74 -6.62 16.82 6.26
CA SER A 74 -7.92 17.22 5.74
C SER A 74 -8.18 16.71 4.32
N ASN A 75 -7.91 15.43 4.06
CA ASN A 75 -8.25 14.68 2.85
C ASN A 75 -7.78 15.34 1.53
N LYS A 76 -6.55 15.82 1.53
CA LYS A 76 -5.92 16.34 0.31
C LYS A 76 -4.87 15.36 -0.16
N ILE A 77 -5.13 14.73 -1.29
CA ILE A 77 -4.23 13.76 -1.92
C ILE A 77 -3.94 14.22 -3.34
N CYS A 78 -2.68 14.06 -3.75
CA CYS A 78 -2.29 14.25 -5.13
C CYS A 78 -1.37 13.07 -5.52
N MET A 79 -1.68 12.42 -6.64
CA MET A 79 -0.82 11.44 -7.29
C MET A 79 -0.42 12.01 -8.64
N ASP A 80 0.84 12.36 -8.77
CA ASP A 80 1.43 12.92 -9.99
C ASP A 80 2.20 11.82 -10.70
N TYR A 81 1.60 11.25 -11.74
CA TYR A 81 2.17 10.19 -12.55
C TYR A 81 3.08 10.77 -13.62
N ALA A 82 4.34 10.34 -13.64
CA ALA A 82 5.36 10.77 -14.58
C ALA A 82 5.63 9.73 -15.69
N GLN A 83 5.36 8.43 -15.42
CA GLN A 83 5.64 7.33 -16.35
C GLN A 83 4.56 6.25 -16.26
N PRO A 84 4.20 5.56 -17.37
CA PRO A 84 4.60 5.80 -18.78
C PRO A 84 3.91 7.02 -19.37
N MET A 85 2.83 7.51 -18.76
CA MET A 85 2.06 8.68 -19.20
C MET A 85 1.95 9.70 -18.08
N ASN A 86 1.99 10.98 -18.43
CA ASN A 86 1.79 12.05 -17.47
C ASN A 86 0.30 12.24 -17.22
N TYR A 87 -0.14 12.03 -16.00
CA TYR A 87 -1.47 12.41 -15.55
C TYR A 87 -1.48 12.68 -14.05
N LEU A 88 -2.45 13.46 -13.63
CA LEU A 88 -2.58 13.91 -12.26
C LEU A 88 -3.94 13.47 -11.70
N ILE A 89 -3.93 12.84 -10.53
CA ILE A 89 -5.12 12.55 -9.74
C ILE A 89 -5.06 13.43 -8.49
N VAL A 90 -6.08 14.27 -8.31
CA VAL A 90 -6.19 15.12 -7.12
C VAL A 90 -7.50 14.83 -6.42
N ILE A 91 -7.43 14.48 -5.15
CA ILE A 91 -8.56 14.47 -4.22
C ILE A 91 -8.41 15.68 -3.31
N ASN A 92 -9.40 16.53 -3.29
CA ASN A 92 -9.45 17.68 -2.39
C ASN A 92 -10.83 17.71 -1.73
N ASN A 93 -10.88 17.29 -0.47
CA ASN A 93 -12.12 17.02 0.23
C ASN A 93 -13.01 16.06 -0.58
N ASN A 94 -14.10 16.56 -1.15
CA ASN A 94 -15.13 15.76 -1.81
C ASN A 94 -15.00 15.75 -3.34
N GLN A 95 -13.96 16.37 -3.88
CA GLN A 95 -13.76 16.46 -5.32
C GLN A 95 -12.58 15.58 -5.75
N LEU A 96 -12.85 14.69 -6.70
CA LEU A 96 -11.84 13.99 -7.47
C LEU A 96 -11.65 14.74 -8.79
N LYS A 97 -10.42 15.15 -9.05
CA LYS A 97 -10.02 15.76 -10.32
C LYS A 97 -8.95 14.91 -10.98
N ILE A 98 -9.15 14.56 -12.23
CA ILE A 98 -8.17 13.88 -13.07
C ILE A 98 -7.77 14.82 -14.20
N VAL A 99 -6.49 14.99 -14.42
CA VAL A 99 -5.92 15.78 -15.54
C VAL A 99 -5.02 14.87 -16.36
N SER A 100 -5.32 14.71 -17.65
CA SER A 100 -4.52 13.95 -18.60
C SER A 100 -4.60 14.62 -19.97
N ASP A 101 -3.47 14.77 -20.64
CA ASP A 101 -3.37 15.39 -21.99
C ASP A 101 -4.11 16.73 -22.12
N GLY A 102 -3.98 17.57 -21.08
CA GLY A 102 -4.65 18.86 -21.02
C GLY A 102 -6.17 18.83 -20.77
N LYS A 103 -6.76 17.64 -20.73
CA LYS A 103 -8.19 17.45 -20.41
C LYS A 103 -8.37 17.32 -18.91
N LYS A 104 -9.43 17.93 -18.40
CA LYS A 104 -9.83 17.89 -17.00
C LYS A 104 -11.15 17.13 -16.87
N SER A 105 -11.20 16.16 -15.95
CA SER A 105 -12.44 15.55 -15.47
C SER A 105 -12.57 15.85 -13.98
N ILE A 106 -13.75 16.30 -13.54
CA ILE A 106 -14.05 16.60 -12.14
C ILE A 106 -15.30 15.81 -11.78
N MET A 107 -15.21 15.10 -10.65
CA MET A 107 -16.31 14.30 -10.09
C MET A 107 -16.52 14.69 -8.64
N ASP A 108 -17.78 14.87 -8.24
CA ASP A 108 -18.15 15.03 -6.84
C ASP A 108 -18.30 13.63 -6.21
N LEU A 109 -17.47 13.33 -5.24
CA LEU A 109 -17.45 12.04 -4.55
C LEU A 109 -18.63 11.88 -3.59
N HIS A 110 -19.24 12.98 -3.11
CA HIS A 110 -20.44 12.93 -2.28
C HIS A 110 -21.71 12.53 -3.05
N SER A 111 -21.70 12.65 -4.37
CA SER A 111 -22.85 12.27 -5.20
C SER A 111 -23.15 10.76 -5.15
N ASN A 112 -22.18 9.95 -4.69
CA ASN A 112 -22.29 8.51 -4.61
C ASN A 112 -21.70 7.99 -3.29
N LYS A 113 -22.57 7.50 -2.38
CA LYS A 113 -22.17 6.99 -1.07
C LYS A 113 -21.06 5.93 -1.13
N MET A 114 -21.08 5.04 -2.14
CA MET A 114 -20.08 4.00 -2.31
C MET A 114 -18.72 4.62 -2.69
N MET A 115 -18.70 5.60 -3.60
CA MET A 115 -17.46 6.29 -4.01
C MET A 115 -16.83 7.03 -2.82
N ASN A 116 -17.65 7.67 -1.99
CA ASN A 116 -17.18 8.33 -0.79
C ASN A 116 -16.55 7.32 0.20
N GLN A 117 -17.22 6.18 0.45
CA GLN A 117 -16.69 5.13 1.32
C GLN A 117 -15.37 4.54 0.79
N MET A 118 -15.26 4.36 -0.54
CA MET A 118 -14.01 3.89 -1.16
C MET A 118 -12.89 4.93 -1.02
N GLN A 119 -13.20 6.21 -1.20
CA GLN A 119 -12.23 7.30 -0.98
C GLN A 119 -11.71 7.30 0.45
N ASP A 120 -12.61 7.29 1.43
CA ASP A 120 -12.24 7.32 2.85
C ASP A 120 -11.36 6.13 3.21
N MET A 121 -11.72 4.94 2.72
CA MET A 121 -10.94 3.72 2.90
C MET A 121 -9.55 3.84 2.27
N LEU A 122 -9.44 4.27 1.01
CA LEU A 122 -8.15 4.39 0.33
C LEU A 122 -7.27 5.46 1.00
N THR A 123 -7.86 6.58 1.42
CA THR A 123 -7.14 7.62 2.17
C THR A 123 -6.61 7.05 3.49
N ALA A 124 -7.45 6.37 4.27
CA ALA A 124 -7.04 5.73 5.51
C ALA A 124 -5.88 4.73 5.31
N CYS A 125 -5.97 3.92 4.25
CA CYS A 125 -4.92 2.96 3.89
C CYS A 125 -3.60 3.64 3.51
N MET A 126 -3.64 4.74 2.74
CA MET A 126 -2.44 5.46 2.29
C MET A 126 -1.75 6.22 3.41
N VAL A 127 -2.51 6.71 4.38
CA VAL A 127 -2.00 7.47 5.53
C VAL A 127 -1.65 6.58 6.71
N GLY A 128 -2.25 5.37 6.76
CA GLY A 128 -2.12 4.44 7.89
C GLY A 128 -3.08 4.74 9.04
N ASP A 129 -4.02 5.66 8.90
CA ASP A 129 -5.05 5.93 9.91
C ASP A 129 -6.29 5.05 9.68
N LEU A 130 -6.28 3.89 10.33
CA LEU A 130 -7.36 2.89 10.22
C LEU A 130 -8.41 3.00 11.32
N SER A 131 -8.33 4.00 12.19
CA SER A 131 -9.19 4.14 13.37
C SER A 131 -10.69 4.20 13.06
N ASN A 132 -11.05 4.67 11.86
CA ASN A 132 -12.44 4.86 11.42
C ASN A 132 -12.92 3.79 10.43
N MET A 133 -12.14 2.73 10.17
CA MET A 133 -12.52 1.73 9.17
C MET A 133 -13.55 0.68 9.63
N SER A 134 -13.77 0.52 10.93
CA SER A 134 -14.80 -0.39 11.50
C SER A 134 -16.17 0.33 11.54
N PRO A 135 -17.32 -0.33 11.24
CA PRO A 135 -17.57 -1.79 11.21
C PRO A 135 -17.68 -2.40 9.79
N GLY A 136 -17.36 -1.68 8.74
CA GLY A 136 -17.57 -2.13 7.34
C GLY A 136 -16.53 -3.08 6.80
N TYR A 137 -15.48 -3.42 7.60
CA TYR A 137 -14.32 -4.19 7.15
C TYR A 137 -13.87 -5.21 8.21
N ALA A 138 -13.46 -6.38 7.77
CA ALA A 138 -12.77 -7.36 8.61
C ALA A 138 -11.25 -7.12 8.51
N LEU A 139 -10.59 -6.98 9.66
CA LEU A 139 -9.17 -6.68 9.78
C LEU A 139 -8.43 -7.87 10.38
N GLU A 140 -7.33 -8.26 9.76
CA GLU A 140 -6.39 -9.25 10.28
C GLU A 140 -4.97 -8.66 10.29
N TYR A 141 -4.20 -8.93 11.34
CA TYR A 141 -2.91 -8.31 11.56
C TYR A 141 -1.82 -9.37 11.67
N PHE A 142 -0.73 -9.12 10.97
CA PHE A 142 0.44 -10.00 10.92
C PHE A 142 1.71 -9.16 11.02
N GLU A 143 2.83 -9.82 11.29
CA GLU A 143 4.14 -9.18 11.34
C GLU A 143 5.25 -10.12 10.87
N ASP A 144 6.33 -9.53 10.36
CA ASP A 144 7.63 -10.16 10.21
C ASP A 144 8.72 -9.31 10.91
N ALA A 145 9.99 -9.49 10.58
CA ALA A 145 11.08 -8.72 11.19
C ALA A 145 11.05 -7.22 10.81
N HIS A 146 10.49 -6.85 9.67
CA HIS A 146 10.59 -5.51 9.09
C HIS A 146 9.25 -4.78 9.00
N TYR A 147 8.17 -5.54 8.79
CA TYR A 147 6.86 -4.98 8.47
C TYR A 147 5.76 -5.51 9.38
N TYR A 148 4.77 -4.68 9.61
CA TYR A 148 3.42 -5.11 9.95
C TYR A 148 2.61 -5.25 8.67
N LEU A 149 1.79 -6.30 8.57
CA LEU A 149 0.84 -6.49 7.50
C LEU A 149 -0.58 -6.42 8.07
N ILE A 150 -1.37 -5.51 7.53
CA ILE A 150 -2.79 -5.40 7.82
C ILE A 150 -3.55 -5.90 6.58
N GLN A 151 -4.34 -6.94 6.75
CA GLN A 151 -5.25 -7.44 5.73
C GLN A 151 -6.65 -6.94 6.01
N ILE A 152 -7.26 -6.31 5.03
CA ILE A 152 -8.56 -5.67 5.11
C ILE A 152 -9.47 -6.32 4.08
N LYS A 153 -10.59 -6.88 4.53
CA LYS A 153 -11.63 -7.46 3.67
C LYS A 153 -12.93 -6.68 3.83
N PRO A 154 -13.48 -6.09 2.76
CA PRO A 154 -14.78 -5.45 2.84
C PRO A 154 -15.87 -6.46 3.21
N VAL A 155 -16.78 -6.08 4.10
CA VAL A 155 -17.97 -6.90 4.48
C VAL A 155 -19.11 -6.66 3.51
N SER A 156 -19.22 -5.44 2.98
CA SER A 156 -20.27 -5.06 2.03
C SER A 156 -20.07 -5.71 0.67
N LYS A 157 -21.06 -6.45 0.17
CA LYS A 157 -21.07 -7.03 -1.18
C LYS A 157 -20.91 -5.97 -2.29
N ALA A 158 -21.41 -4.77 -2.08
CA ALA A 158 -21.30 -3.68 -3.03
C ALA A 158 -19.82 -3.24 -3.21
N ILE A 159 -19.02 -3.22 -2.13
CA ILE A 159 -17.61 -2.90 -2.19
C ILE A 159 -16.80 -4.11 -2.68
N GLN A 160 -17.17 -5.34 -2.28
CA GLN A 160 -16.53 -6.57 -2.74
C GLN A 160 -16.58 -6.76 -4.27
N ALA A 161 -17.57 -6.16 -4.94
CA ALA A 161 -17.64 -6.17 -6.41
C ALA A 161 -16.47 -5.41 -7.09
N TYR A 162 -15.78 -4.55 -6.35
CA TYR A 162 -14.66 -3.74 -6.85
C TYR A 162 -13.34 -4.08 -6.18
N ILE A 163 -13.37 -4.42 -4.88
CA ILE A 163 -12.18 -4.71 -4.08
C ILE A 163 -12.46 -5.95 -3.25
N ASN A 164 -11.72 -7.01 -3.50
CA ASN A 164 -11.79 -8.26 -2.75
C ASN A 164 -10.98 -8.19 -1.44
N GLN A 165 -9.78 -7.62 -1.50
CA GLN A 165 -8.87 -7.51 -0.36
C GLN A 165 -7.93 -6.32 -0.52
N ILE A 166 -7.58 -5.71 0.60
CA ILE A 166 -6.49 -4.74 0.68
C ILE A 166 -5.43 -5.27 1.64
N GLN A 167 -4.16 -5.11 1.28
CA GLN A 167 -3.02 -5.44 2.12
C GLN A 167 -2.16 -4.18 2.28
N ILE A 168 -1.91 -3.80 3.53
CA ILE A 168 -1.06 -2.66 3.87
C ILE A 168 0.16 -3.19 4.61
N TYR A 169 1.34 -2.89 4.10
CA TYR A 169 2.60 -3.16 4.76
C TYR A 169 3.12 -1.86 5.38
N LEU A 170 3.21 -1.83 6.70
CA LEU A 170 3.77 -0.70 7.44
C LEU A 170 5.21 -1.01 7.84
N ASP A 171 6.12 -0.06 7.62
CA ASP A 171 7.49 -0.18 8.10
C ASP A 171 7.50 -0.11 9.65
N LYS A 172 8.13 -1.08 10.30
CA LYS A 172 8.23 -1.13 11.77
C LYS A 172 9.04 0.02 12.37
N LYS A 173 9.86 0.70 11.57
CA LYS A 173 10.69 1.81 12.06
C LYS A 173 9.86 3.05 12.38
N ASP A 174 8.95 3.41 11.47
CA ASP A 174 8.23 4.68 11.51
C ASP A 174 6.72 4.54 11.35
N MET A 175 6.19 3.31 11.30
CA MET A 175 4.77 2.98 11.09
C MET A 175 4.18 3.53 9.78
N SER A 176 5.01 3.99 8.86
CA SER A 176 4.55 4.52 7.58
C SER A 176 4.23 3.42 6.58
N VAL A 177 3.32 3.70 5.65
CA VAL A 177 2.97 2.77 4.59
C VAL A 177 4.17 2.58 3.65
N HIS A 178 4.71 1.37 3.59
CA HIS A 178 5.72 0.96 2.64
C HIS A 178 5.08 0.46 1.35
N LYS A 179 4.05 -0.39 1.48
CA LYS A 179 3.35 -1.00 0.36
C LYS A 179 1.85 -1.09 0.60
N LEU A 180 1.09 -0.81 -0.44
CA LEU A 180 -0.36 -0.98 -0.48
C LEU A 180 -0.73 -1.85 -1.68
N ARG A 181 -1.43 -2.96 -1.45
CA ARG A 181 -1.95 -3.83 -2.51
C ARG A 181 -3.45 -3.91 -2.44
N LEU A 182 -4.08 -3.60 -3.56
CA LEU A 182 -5.52 -3.66 -3.79
C LEU A 182 -5.79 -4.86 -4.70
N SER A 183 -6.42 -5.91 -4.20
CA SER A 183 -6.83 -7.07 -4.99
C SER A 183 -8.28 -6.89 -5.43
N GLU A 184 -8.51 -6.72 -6.71
CA GLU A 184 -9.85 -6.58 -7.31
C GLU A 184 -10.52 -7.95 -7.41
N THR A 185 -9.74 -8.97 -7.80
CA THR A 185 -10.14 -10.39 -7.85
C THR A 185 -9.07 -11.26 -7.16
N ALA A 186 -9.15 -12.57 -7.28
CA ALA A 186 -8.11 -13.48 -6.78
C ALA A 186 -6.76 -13.26 -7.48
N THR A 187 -6.78 -12.81 -8.73
CA THR A 187 -5.59 -12.69 -9.60
C THR A 187 -5.27 -11.25 -9.98
N ASN A 188 -6.28 -10.40 -10.26
CA ASN A 188 -6.06 -9.01 -10.63
C ASN A 188 -5.76 -8.15 -9.40
N TYR A 189 -4.71 -7.35 -9.48
CA TYR A 189 -4.35 -6.44 -8.40
C TYR A 189 -3.66 -5.16 -8.90
N THR A 190 -3.76 -4.14 -8.07
CA THR A 190 -2.94 -2.93 -8.15
C THR A 190 -2.10 -2.81 -6.88
N GLU A 191 -0.79 -2.69 -7.04
CA GLU A 191 0.16 -2.57 -5.94
C GLU A 191 0.91 -1.25 -6.04
N TYR A 192 1.04 -0.55 -4.93
CA TYR A 192 1.84 0.67 -4.77
C TYR A 192 2.96 0.40 -3.79
N GLU A 193 4.17 0.77 -4.14
CA GLU A 193 5.33 0.78 -3.26
C GLU A 193 5.83 2.21 -3.12
N PHE A 194 5.98 2.67 -1.87
CA PHE A 194 6.36 4.04 -1.53
C PHE A 194 7.80 4.11 -1.05
N SER A 195 8.56 5.09 -1.59
CA SER A 195 9.97 5.32 -1.25
C SER A 195 10.25 6.81 -1.03
N ASP A 196 11.41 7.12 -0.47
CA ASP A 196 11.90 8.49 -0.26
C ASP A 196 10.89 9.38 0.48
N LYS A 197 10.27 8.81 1.51
CA LYS A 197 9.21 9.47 2.26
C LYS A 197 9.74 10.65 3.07
N LYS A 198 9.05 11.80 2.94
CA LYS A 198 9.27 13.01 3.73
C LYS A 198 7.98 13.36 4.46
N PHE A 199 8.06 13.52 5.76
CA PHE A 199 6.92 13.85 6.62
C PHE A 199 6.96 15.33 7.00
N ASN A 200 5.78 15.97 7.02
CA ASN A 200 5.58 17.34 7.49
C ASN A 200 6.43 18.38 6.75
N SER A 201 6.65 18.16 5.44
CA SER A 201 7.49 19.00 4.58
C SER A 201 6.69 19.90 3.61
N LEU A 202 5.34 19.80 3.58
CA LEU A 202 4.46 20.52 2.64
C LEU A 202 3.75 21.72 3.28
#